data_d4cdf4dd608446812ffe398a0384b36a
#
_entry.id   d4cdf4dd608446812ffe398a0384b36a
#
_cell.length_a   1.000
_cell.length_b   1.000
_cell.length_c   1.000
_cell.angle_alpha   90.00
_cell.angle_beta   90.00
_cell.angle_gamma   90.00
#
_symmetry.space_group_name_H-M   'P 1'
#
loop_
_entity.id
_entity.type
_entity.pdbx_description
1 polymer ?
#
loop_
_entity_poly.entity_id
_entity_poly.type
_entity_poly.pdbx_seq_one_letter_code
_entity_poly.pdbx_strand_id
1 'polypeptide(L)'
;MAKEQAKIAPLQQKIISANAAIGRTKSASTIKSKLNEIERANKAIADTQKKVGDIQKKLAQKEKEIAAAEKTYHNEETKVNKKAADAEKKRIQEASRQSAALEQAIHRQEQLQFQMRQEIDEMKALPEKITVLFLAANPKSTPQLNLDEEARAIREKIRLSEYRDSVQFESRWAVRAGDILQAINEMNPTIVHFSGHGTDLGELVLLNPDGTEKFVSVEAITAAMATASDTIRLVVFNACFSEAQTESVVNHIEAAVGMSDSIADETACVFAAELY
;
A
#
# COMPACT_ATOMS: atom_id res chain seq x y z
N MET A 1 -18.64 15.50 -18.32
CA MET A 1 -17.45 15.79 -17.48
C MET A 1 -17.18 14.68 -16.49
N ALA A 2 -18.08 14.35 -15.57
CA ALA A 2 -17.87 13.27 -14.59
C ALA A 2 -17.43 11.92 -15.20
N LYS A 3 -18.02 11.49 -16.32
CA LYS A 3 -17.61 10.24 -17.02
C LYS A 3 -16.17 10.25 -17.50
N GLU A 4 -15.64 11.38 -17.93
CA GLU A 4 -14.23 11.49 -18.37
C GLU A 4 -13.29 11.52 -17.16
N GLN A 5 -13.62 12.25 -16.11
CA GLN A 5 -12.83 12.27 -14.87
C GLN A 5 -12.73 10.89 -14.22
N ALA A 6 -13.80 10.10 -14.25
CA ALA A 6 -13.81 8.73 -13.72
C ALA A 6 -12.77 7.79 -14.37
N LYS A 7 -12.29 8.12 -15.59
CA LYS A 7 -11.24 7.34 -16.26
C LYS A 7 -9.85 7.58 -15.67
N ILE A 8 -9.63 8.67 -14.93
CA ILE A 8 -8.32 9.01 -14.37
C ILE A 8 -7.97 8.11 -13.19
N ALA A 9 -8.92 7.85 -12.29
CA ALA A 9 -8.67 7.08 -11.09
C ALA A 9 -8.11 5.65 -11.37
N PRO A 10 -8.69 4.84 -12.27
CA PRO A 10 -8.12 3.53 -12.59
C PRO A 10 -6.74 3.63 -13.24
N LEU A 11 -6.43 4.73 -13.96
CA LEU A 11 -5.11 4.95 -14.54
C LEU A 11 -4.08 5.32 -13.46
N GLN A 12 -4.45 6.16 -12.50
CA GLN A 12 -3.61 6.48 -11.34
C GLN A 12 -3.34 5.23 -10.49
N GLN A 13 -4.35 4.39 -10.29
CA GLN A 13 -4.17 3.13 -9.58
C GLN A 13 -3.19 2.18 -10.30
N LYS A 14 -3.23 2.14 -11.64
CA LYS A 14 -2.24 1.40 -12.42
C LYS A 14 -0.82 1.94 -12.21
N ILE A 15 -0.65 3.27 -12.18
CA ILE A 15 0.65 3.90 -11.92
C ILE A 15 1.16 3.53 -10.53
N ILE A 16 0.32 3.61 -9.50
CA ILE A 16 0.67 3.24 -8.12
C ILE A 16 1.11 1.77 -8.06
N SER A 17 0.32 0.88 -8.67
CA SER A 17 0.62 -0.56 -8.71
C SER A 17 1.93 -0.85 -9.47
N ALA A 18 2.16 -0.17 -10.59
CA ALA A 18 3.38 -0.31 -11.38
C ALA A 18 4.62 0.20 -10.62
N ASN A 19 4.51 1.34 -9.94
CA ASN A 19 5.58 1.87 -9.08
C ASN A 19 5.89 0.93 -7.91
N ALA A 20 4.87 0.38 -7.26
CA ALA A 20 5.05 -0.61 -6.20
C ALA A 20 5.74 -1.88 -6.71
N ALA A 21 5.45 -2.32 -7.94
CA ALA A 21 6.11 -3.44 -8.57
C ALA A 21 7.59 -3.14 -8.89
N ILE A 22 7.89 -1.94 -9.37
CA ILE A 22 9.27 -1.47 -9.60
C ILE A 22 10.09 -1.51 -8.30
N GLY A 23 9.51 -1.02 -7.19
CA GLY A 23 10.18 -1.03 -5.90
C GLY A 23 10.47 -2.43 -5.32
N ARG A 24 9.82 -3.47 -5.86
CA ARG A 24 9.97 -4.86 -5.40
C ARG A 24 10.84 -5.72 -6.31
N THR A 25 11.35 -5.20 -7.43
CA THR A 25 12.13 -5.96 -8.42
C THR A 25 13.44 -5.28 -8.74
N LYS A 26 14.48 -6.07 -8.98
CA LYS A 26 15.76 -5.63 -9.56
C LYS A 26 15.92 -6.05 -11.03
N SER A 27 14.94 -6.73 -11.60
CA SER A 27 14.94 -7.15 -13.00
C SER A 27 14.78 -5.94 -13.93
N ALA A 28 15.81 -5.64 -14.70
CA ALA A 28 15.84 -4.53 -15.66
C ALA A 28 14.70 -4.63 -16.69
N SER A 29 14.38 -5.84 -17.17
CA SER A 29 13.30 -6.07 -18.12
C SER A 29 11.92 -5.76 -17.51
N THR A 30 11.71 -6.19 -16.27
CA THR A 30 10.46 -5.92 -15.52
C THR A 30 10.31 -4.42 -15.24
N ILE A 31 11.39 -3.76 -14.80
CA ILE A 31 11.42 -2.31 -14.59
C ILE A 31 11.05 -1.59 -15.88
N LYS A 32 11.70 -1.92 -17.00
CA LYS A 32 11.43 -1.33 -18.32
C LYS A 32 9.96 -1.52 -18.74
N SER A 33 9.42 -2.71 -18.55
CA SER A 33 8.01 -3.01 -18.84
C SER A 33 7.06 -2.14 -18.00
N LYS A 34 7.33 -2.00 -16.70
CA LYS A 34 6.52 -1.20 -15.79
C LYS A 34 6.64 0.30 -16.04
N LEU A 35 7.82 0.78 -16.42
CA LEU A 35 8.01 2.16 -16.84
C LEU A 35 7.18 2.48 -18.11
N ASN A 36 7.17 1.59 -19.08
CA ASN A 36 6.32 1.74 -20.28
C ASN A 36 4.82 1.73 -19.92
N GLU A 37 4.40 0.94 -18.93
CA GLU A 37 3.01 0.94 -18.43
C GLU A 37 2.65 2.28 -17.78
N ILE A 38 3.55 2.84 -16.96
CA ILE A 38 3.40 4.16 -16.33
C ILE A 38 3.33 5.25 -17.40
N GLU A 39 4.21 5.22 -18.39
CA GLU A 39 4.22 6.20 -19.47
C GLU A 39 2.90 6.20 -20.25
N ARG A 40 2.41 5.00 -20.62
CA ARG A 40 1.09 4.86 -21.29
C ARG A 40 -0.06 5.37 -20.42
N ALA A 41 -0.04 5.08 -19.12
CA ALA A 41 -1.05 5.55 -18.18
C ALA A 41 -0.99 7.08 -18.03
N ASN A 42 0.20 7.65 -17.90
CA ASN A 42 0.41 9.10 -17.85
C ASN A 42 -0.09 9.81 -19.13
N LYS A 43 0.22 9.25 -20.29
CA LYS A 43 -0.28 9.77 -21.57
C LYS A 43 -1.82 9.72 -21.63
N ALA A 44 -2.41 8.59 -21.21
CA ALA A 44 -3.88 8.46 -21.17
C ALA A 44 -4.53 9.44 -20.17
N ILE A 45 -3.87 9.71 -19.02
CA ILE A 45 -4.31 10.73 -18.06
C ILE A 45 -4.25 12.12 -18.71
N ALA A 46 -3.13 12.46 -19.36
CA ALA A 46 -2.97 13.74 -20.05
C ALA A 46 -4.02 13.94 -21.16
N ASP A 47 -4.26 12.90 -21.96
CA ASP A 47 -5.29 12.93 -23.01
C ASP A 47 -6.71 13.07 -22.41
N THR A 48 -6.96 12.41 -21.30
CA THR A 48 -8.23 12.50 -20.56
C THR A 48 -8.40 13.90 -19.94
N GLN A 49 -7.33 14.43 -19.31
CA GLN A 49 -7.31 15.80 -18.77
C GLN A 49 -7.54 16.85 -19.87
N LYS A 50 -6.93 16.66 -21.04
CA LYS A 50 -7.18 17.53 -22.19
C LYS A 50 -8.65 17.51 -22.61
N LYS A 51 -9.26 16.32 -22.70
CA LYS A 51 -10.69 16.18 -22.99
C LYS A 51 -11.58 16.85 -21.93
N VAL A 52 -11.23 16.73 -20.65
CA VAL A 52 -11.94 17.42 -19.56
C VAL A 52 -11.84 18.94 -19.74
N GLY A 53 -10.67 19.47 -20.07
CA GLY A 53 -10.46 20.89 -20.37
C GLY A 53 -11.29 21.39 -21.55
N ASP A 54 -11.38 20.61 -22.63
CA ASP A 54 -12.20 20.95 -23.80
C ASP A 54 -13.70 20.94 -23.49
N ILE A 55 -14.17 19.99 -22.66
CA ILE A 55 -15.55 19.97 -22.17
C ILE A 55 -15.83 21.20 -21.29
N GLN A 56 -14.91 21.57 -20.41
CA GLN A 56 -15.03 22.78 -19.58
C GLN A 56 -15.12 24.06 -20.42
N LYS A 57 -14.32 24.18 -21.48
CA LYS A 57 -14.39 25.33 -22.42
C LYS A 57 -15.73 25.38 -23.13
N LYS A 58 -16.25 24.23 -23.62
CA LYS A 58 -17.58 24.14 -24.23
C LYS A 58 -18.69 24.49 -23.24
N LEU A 59 -18.56 24.03 -21.97
CA LEU A 59 -19.51 24.38 -20.92
C LEU A 59 -19.52 25.90 -20.68
N ALA A 60 -18.36 26.51 -20.50
CA ALA A 60 -18.22 27.96 -20.32
C ALA A 60 -18.77 28.75 -21.48
N GLN A 61 -18.64 28.26 -22.72
CA GLN A 61 -19.24 28.90 -23.90
C GLN A 61 -20.78 28.80 -23.85
N LYS A 62 -21.31 27.62 -23.50
CA LYS A 62 -22.76 27.43 -23.34
C LYS A 62 -23.35 28.23 -22.19
N GLU A 63 -22.63 28.37 -21.09
CA GLU A 63 -23.01 29.25 -19.99
C GLU A 63 -23.12 30.71 -20.41
N LYS A 64 -22.18 31.20 -21.29
CA LYS A 64 -22.27 32.55 -21.87
C LYS A 64 -23.48 32.72 -22.78
N GLU A 65 -23.78 31.71 -23.61
CA GLU A 65 -24.96 31.74 -24.50
C GLU A 65 -26.29 31.73 -23.67
N ILE A 66 -26.32 30.92 -22.59
CA ILE A 66 -27.47 30.88 -21.68
C ILE A 66 -27.64 32.22 -20.95
N ALA A 67 -26.55 32.79 -20.38
CA ALA A 67 -26.61 34.10 -19.71
C ALA A 67 -27.06 35.24 -20.63
N ALA A 68 -26.64 35.18 -21.91
CA ALA A 68 -27.11 36.15 -22.92
C ALA A 68 -28.59 35.97 -23.25
N ALA A 69 -29.08 34.72 -23.35
CA ALA A 69 -30.50 34.42 -23.59
C ALA A 69 -31.38 34.78 -22.38
N GLU A 70 -30.90 34.56 -21.17
CA GLU A 70 -31.58 34.97 -19.94
C GLU A 70 -31.71 36.50 -19.84
N LYS A 71 -30.63 37.22 -20.24
CA LYS A 71 -30.64 38.69 -20.27
C LYS A 71 -31.62 39.23 -21.28
N THR A 72 -31.71 38.62 -22.46
CA THR A 72 -32.71 39.00 -23.50
C THR A 72 -34.14 38.69 -23.04
N TYR A 73 -34.30 37.53 -22.46
CA TYR A 73 -35.60 37.11 -21.92
C TYR A 73 -36.07 37.99 -20.78
N HIS A 74 -35.17 38.36 -19.87
CA HIS A 74 -35.46 39.27 -18.74
C HIS A 74 -35.80 40.67 -19.18
N ASN A 75 -35.19 41.16 -20.28
CA ASN A 75 -35.52 42.47 -20.86
C ASN A 75 -36.91 42.52 -21.52
N GLU A 76 -37.43 41.40 -22.01
CA GLU A 76 -38.79 41.31 -22.54
C GLU A 76 -39.86 41.14 -21.45
N GLU A 77 -39.48 40.49 -20.35
CA GLU A 77 -40.38 40.19 -19.24
C GLU A 77 -40.55 41.29 -18.21
N THR A 78 -39.65 42.26 -18.15
CA THR A 78 -39.82 43.45 -17.29
C THR A 78 -41.08 44.27 -17.59
N LYS A 79 -41.83 43.90 -18.62
CA LYS A 79 -43.07 44.54 -18.99
C LYS A 79 -44.36 44.01 -18.27
N VAL A 80 -44.23 43.02 -17.41
CA VAL A 80 -45.44 42.43 -16.83
C VAL A 80 -45.27 42.15 -15.33
N ASN A 81 -46.08 42.81 -14.52
CA ASN A 81 -46.13 42.73 -13.05
C ASN A 81 -46.37 41.32 -12.43
N LYS A 82 -46.45 40.29 -13.25
CA LYS A 82 -46.64 38.91 -12.79
C LYS A 82 -45.35 38.28 -12.23
N LYS A 83 -44.23 38.95 -12.40
CA LYS A 83 -42.91 38.33 -12.14
C LYS A 83 -42.32 38.52 -10.74
N ALA A 84 -42.75 39.49 -9.98
CA ALA A 84 -42.29 39.63 -8.60
C ALA A 84 -42.63 38.41 -7.77
N ALA A 85 -43.82 37.81 -8.01
CA ALA A 85 -44.24 36.59 -7.32
C ALA A 85 -43.48 35.32 -7.77
N ASP A 86 -43.09 35.23 -9.08
CA ASP A 86 -42.33 34.07 -9.57
C ASP A 86 -40.82 34.17 -9.21
N ALA A 87 -40.30 35.41 -9.14
CA ALA A 87 -38.94 35.62 -8.65
C ALA A 87 -38.80 35.30 -7.16
N GLU A 88 -39.82 35.68 -6.35
CA GLU A 88 -39.83 35.36 -4.92
C GLU A 88 -40.00 33.85 -4.67
N LYS A 89 -40.88 33.19 -5.47
CA LYS A 89 -41.02 31.72 -5.44
C LYS A 89 -39.76 30.99 -5.82
N LYS A 90 -39.01 31.51 -6.83
CA LYS A 90 -37.71 31.00 -7.21
C LYS A 90 -36.67 31.18 -6.11
N ARG A 91 -36.60 32.33 -5.45
CA ARG A 91 -35.71 32.59 -4.32
C ARG A 91 -35.93 31.61 -3.16
N ILE A 92 -37.22 31.42 -2.79
CA ILE A 92 -37.57 30.49 -1.73
C ILE A 92 -37.15 29.05 -2.13
N GLN A 93 -37.38 28.68 -3.38
CA GLN A 93 -37.05 27.34 -3.86
C GLN A 93 -35.53 27.14 -4.00
N GLU A 94 -34.76 28.16 -4.40
CA GLU A 94 -33.29 28.15 -4.41
C GLU A 94 -32.72 28.12 -2.99
N ALA A 95 -33.25 28.91 -2.07
CA ALA A 95 -32.85 28.87 -0.67
C ALA A 95 -33.12 27.49 -0.04
N SER A 96 -34.27 26.87 -0.33
CA SER A 96 -34.58 25.50 0.10
C SER A 96 -33.63 24.47 -0.51
N ARG A 97 -33.24 24.60 -1.79
CA ARG A 97 -32.26 23.71 -2.43
C ARG A 97 -30.85 23.90 -1.88
N GLN A 98 -30.45 25.14 -1.61
CA GLN A 98 -29.16 25.41 -0.97
C GLN A 98 -29.11 24.87 0.46
N SER A 99 -30.20 25.01 1.22
CA SER A 99 -30.31 24.44 2.56
C SER A 99 -30.20 22.90 2.50
N ALA A 100 -30.95 22.26 1.60
CA ALA A 100 -30.89 20.80 1.43
C ALA A 100 -29.49 20.33 0.95
N ALA A 101 -28.82 21.07 0.07
CA ALA A 101 -27.48 20.75 -0.37
C ALA A 101 -26.44 20.92 0.76
N LEU A 102 -26.61 21.95 1.59
CA LEU A 102 -25.79 22.18 2.77
C LEU A 102 -25.97 21.06 3.81
N GLU A 103 -27.21 20.67 4.11
CA GLU A 103 -27.51 19.56 5.00
C GLU A 103 -26.88 18.25 4.49
N GLN A 104 -26.99 17.98 3.20
CA GLN A 104 -26.33 16.80 2.60
C GLN A 104 -24.81 16.87 2.69
N ALA A 105 -24.21 18.07 2.51
CA ALA A 105 -22.78 18.26 2.64
C ALA A 105 -22.31 18.05 4.08
N ILE A 106 -23.07 18.58 5.06
CA ILE A 106 -22.80 18.39 6.49
C ILE A 106 -22.89 16.90 6.84
N HIS A 107 -23.95 16.23 6.42
CA HIS A 107 -24.14 14.79 6.70
C HIS A 107 -23.03 13.93 6.08
N ARG A 108 -22.58 14.28 4.88
CA ARG A 108 -21.45 13.61 4.22
C ARG A 108 -20.13 13.87 4.96
N GLN A 109 -19.93 15.08 5.46
CA GLN A 109 -18.76 15.44 6.26
C GLN A 109 -18.77 14.69 7.60
N GLU A 110 -19.90 14.57 8.25
CA GLU A 110 -20.05 13.77 9.49
C GLU A 110 -19.74 12.29 9.26
N GLN A 111 -20.24 11.71 8.16
CA GLN A 111 -19.90 10.34 7.79
C GLN A 111 -18.42 10.14 7.55
N LEU A 112 -17.77 11.06 6.81
CA LEU A 112 -16.33 10.99 6.58
C LEU A 112 -15.54 11.14 7.89
N GLN A 113 -15.94 12.05 8.78
CA GLN A 113 -15.32 12.19 10.09
C GLN A 113 -15.49 10.93 10.96
N PHE A 114 -16.65 10.29 10.88
CA PHE A 114 -16.89 9.03 11.59
C PHE A 114 -16.00 7.92 11.06
N GLN A 115 -15.89 7.77 9.73
CA GLN A 115 -14.99 6.79 9.11
C GLN A 115 -13.53 7.07 9.49
N MET A 116 -13.08 8.32 9.38
CA MET A 116 -11.71 8.69 9.80
C MET A 116 -11.44 8.39 11.29
N ARG A 117 -12.45 8.59 12.17
CA ARG A 117 -12.30 8.23 13.59
C ARG A 117 -12.18 6.72 13.78
N GLN A 118 -12.97 5.93 13.06
CA GLN A 118 -12.85 4.47 13.11
C GLN A 118 -11.46 4.02 12.62
N GLU A 119 -10.97 4.55 11.50
CA GLU A 119 -9.62 4.26 11.01
C GLU A 119 -8.51 4.67 12.00
N ILE A 120 -8.68 5.83 12.65
CA ILE A 120 -7.75 6.28 13.70
C ILE A 120 -7.83 5.37 14.93
N ASP A 121 -9.01 4.96 15.33
CA ASP A 121 -9.19 4.08 16.49
C ASP A 121 -8.68 2.65 16.19
N GLU A 122 -8.84 2.16 14.96
CA GLU A 122 -8.21 0.94 14.49
C GLU A 122 -6.67 1.04 14.46
N MET A 123 -6.13 2.18 13.99
CA MET A 123 -4.68 2.43 14.06
C MET A 123 -4.16 2.56 15.50
N LYS A 124 -4.96 3.09 16.42
CA LYS A 124 -4.63 3.16 17.86
C LYS A 124 -4.80 1.82 18.57
N ALA A 125 -5.60 0.93 18.03
CA ALA A 125 -5.76 -0.45 18.48
C ALA A 125 -4.65 -1.38 17.95
N LEU A 126 -3.54 -0.82 17.45
CA LEU A 126 -2.31 -1.59 17.24
C LEU A 126 -1.97 -2.33 18.51
N PRO A 127 -1.59 -3.61 18.44
CA PRO A 127 -1.32 -4.41 19.62
C PRO A 127 -0.37 -3.67 20.57
N GLU A 128 -0.65 -3.71 21.85
CA GLU A 128 0.21 -3.08 22.88
C GLU A 128 1.68 -3.49 22.75
N LYS A 129 1.93 -4.63 22.10
CA LYS A 129 3.27 -5.11 21.76
C LYS A 129 3.31 -5.65 20.34
N ILE A 130 4.18 -5.11 19.51
CA ILE A 130 4.56 -5.64 18.22
C ILE A 130 5.69 -6.65 18.46
N THR A 131 5.45 -7.92 18.22
CA THR A 131 6.48 -8.95 18.31
C THR A 131 7.12 -9.15 16.95
N VAL A 132 8.43 -8.89 16.88
CA VAL A 132 9.29 -9.18 15.74
C VAL A 132 9.98 -10.52 16.00
N LEU A 133 9.69 -11.53 15.19
CA LEU A 133 10.37 -12.82 15.20
C LEU A 133 11.44 -12.86 14.12
N PHE A 134 12.69 -12.77 14.54
CA PHE A 134 13.86 -12.87 13.66
C PHE A 134 14.29 -14.33 13.54
N LEU A 135 14.25 -14.88 12.34
CA LEU A 135 14.61 -16.24 11.99
C LEU A 135 15.92 -16.25 11.20
N ALA A 136 17.00 -16.70 11.80
CA ALA A 136 18.33 -16.71 11.21
C ALA A 136 18.78 -18.11 10.78
N ALA A 137 19.15 -18.26 9.50
CA ALA A 137 19.65 -19.50 8.93
C ALA A 137 20.98 -19.28 8.19
N ASN A 138 22.07 -19.85 8.74
CA ASN A 138 23.42 -19.71 8.19
C ASN A 138 24.10 -21.11 8.17
N PRO A 139 23.80 -21.96 7.16
CA PRO A 139 24.39 -23.31 7.06
C PRO A 139 25.91 -23.26 6.88
N LYS A 140 26.59 -24.26 7.42
CA LYS A 140 28.07 -24.34 7.32
C LYS A 140 28.60 -24.56 5.90
N SER A 141 27.76 -25.09 5.03
CA SER A 141 28.06 -25.41 3.63
C SER A 141 27.86 -24.22 2.67
N THR A 142 27.31 -23.11 3.15
CA THR A 142 27.11 -21.87 2.38
C THR A 142 28.12 -20.78 2.79
N PRO A 143 28.34 -19.75 1.97
CA PRO A 143 29.07 -18.56 2.40
C PRO A 143 28.47 -18.00 3.69
N GLN A 144 29.33 -17.63 4.64
CA GLN A 144 28.82 -17.14 5.92
C GLN A 144 28.32 -15.70 5.81
N LEU A 145 27.13 -15.43 6.34
CA LEU A 145 26.50 -14.12 6.41
C LEU A 145 26.67 -13.53 7.82
N ASN A 146 26.65 -12.19 7.93
CA ASN A 146 26.77 -11.47 9.19
C ASN A 146 25.40 -11.28 9.88
N LEU A 147 24.66 -12.38 10.10
CA LEU A 147 23.30 -12.36 10.65
C LEU A 147 23.23 -11.82 12.09
N ASP A 148 24.30 -11.98 12.85
CA ASP A 148 24.44 -11.45 14.22
C ASP A 148 24.57 -9.91 14.21
N GLU A 149 25.33 -9.35 13.28
CA GLU A 149 25.42 -7.90 13.09
C GLU A 149 24.09 -7.31 12.59
N GLU A 150 23.39 -8.02 11.70
CA GLU A 150 22.05 -7.63 11.28
C GLU A 150 21.06 -7.58 12.45
N ALA A 151 20.97 -8.65 13.22
CA ALA A 151 20.10 -8.70 14.40
C ALA A 151 20.47 -7.62 15.44
N ARG A 152 21.77 -7.33 15.60
CA ARG A 152 22.25 -6.26 16.46
C ARG A 152 21.82 -4.89 15.95
N ALA A 153 21.97 -4.63 14.66
CA ALA A 153 21.63 -3.35 14.06
C ALA A 153 20.11 -3.09 14.16
N ILE A 154 19.27 -4.10 13.90
CA ILE A 154 17.82 -4.01 14.08
C ILE A 154 17.48 -3.67 15.55
N ARG A 155 18.05 -4.40 16.52
CA ARG A 155 17.81 -4.12 17.94
C ARG A 155 18.23 -2.72 18.36
N GLU A 156 19.32 -2.22 17.80
CA GLU A 156 19.78 -0.86 18.08
C GLU A 156 18.81 0.18 17.53
N LYS A 157 18.29 0.01 16.32
CA LYS A 157 17.26 0.87 15.73
C LYS A 157 15.97 0.86 16.56
N ILE A 158 15.48 -0.32 16.92
CA ILE A 158 14.31 -0.45 17.78
C ILE A 158 14.53 0.28 19.11
N ARG A 159 15.69 0.11 19.73
CA ARG A 159 16.03 0.78 21.01
C ARG A 159 16.05 2.30 20.89
N LEU A 160 16.44 2.85 19.74
CA LEU A 160 16.51 4.28 19.47
C LEU A 160 15.17 4.86 19.02
N SER A 161 14.17 4.02 18.67
CA SER A 161 12.87 4.49 18.23
C SER A 161 12.05 5.08 19.39
N GLU A 162 11.07 5.92 19.04
CA GLU A 162 10.12 6.52 19.98
C GLU A 162 9.25 5.45 20.66
N TYR A 163 8.88 4.39 19.91
CA TYR A 163 7.97 3.34 20.36
C TYR A 163 8.69 2.05 20.79
N ARG A 164 9.96 2.13 21.20
CA ARG A 164 10.80 0.99 21.59
C ARG A 164 10.17 0.04 22.61
N ASP A 165 9.37 0.58 23.53
CA ASP A 165 8.72 -0.19 24.59
C ASP A 165 7.53 -1.01 24.08
N SER A 166 7.02 -0.69 22.88
CA SER A 166 5.95 -1.42 22.19
C SER A 166 6.48 -2.50 21.26
N VAL A 167 7.79 -2.59 21.03
CA VAL A 167 8.39 -3.58 20.12
C VAL A 167 9.20 -4.61 20.92
N GLN A 168 8.79 -5.87 20.82
CA GLN A 168 9.53 -7.01 21.36
C GLN A 168 10.28 -7.72 20.24
N PHE A 169 11.60 -7.79 20.34
CA PHE A 169 12.45 -8.48 19.35
C PHE A 169 12.90 -9.84 19.88
N GLU A 170 12.40 -10.89 19.26
CA GLU A 170 12.74 -12.29 19.55
C GLU A 170 13.53 -12.90 18.40
N SER A 171 14.57 -13.67 18.69
CA SER A 171 15.42 -14.28 17.66
C SER A 171 15.52 -15.79 17.82
N ARG A 172 15.53 -16.50 16.69
CA ARG A 172 15.81 -17.93 16.59
C ARG A 172 16.97 -18.12 15.61
N TRP A 173 17.98 -18.83 16.08
CA TRP A 173 19.23 -19.05 15.34
C TRP A 173 19.33 -20.47 14.85
N ALA A 174 20.07 -20.69 13.77
CA ALA A 174 20.26 -21.99 13.16
C ALA A 174 18.93 -22.70 12.84
N VAL A 175 17.99 -21.92 12.26
CA VAL A 175 16.60 -22.33 12.06
C VAL A 175 16.48 -23.50 11.09
N ARG A 176 15.72 -24.52 11.50
CA ARG A 176 15.32 -25.67 10.69
C ARG A 176 13.88 -25.51 10.23
N ALA A 177 13.47 -26.28 9.23
CA ALA A 177 12.11 -26.19 8.70
C ALA A 177 10.99 -26.40 9.76
N GLY A 178 11.20 -27.31 10.70
CA GLY A 178 10.25 -27.55 11.80
C GLY A 178 10.20 -26.45 12.85
N ASP A 179 11.27 -25.69 13.00
CA ASP A 179 11.37 -24.66 14.04
C ASP A 179 10.53 -23.43 13.70
N ILE A 180 10.25 -23.18 12.40
CA ILE A 180 9.49 -22.01 11.94
C ILE A 180 8.08 -22.01 12.54
N LEU A 181 7.32 -23.07 12.32
CA LEU A 181 5.95 -23.20 12.84
C LEU A 181 5.92 -23.18 14.37
N GLN A 182 6.89 -23.83 15.01
CA GLN A 182 6.99 -23.84 16.46
C GLN A 182 7.23 -22.42 16.98
N ALA A 183 8.19 -21.68 16.40
CA ALA A 183 8.50 -20.31 16.82
C ALA A 183 7.33 -19.34 16.58
N ILE A 184 6.62 -19.49 15.47
CA ILE A 184 5.41 -18.72 15.18
C ILE A 184 4.34 -18.98 16.24
N ASN A 185 4.04 -20.22 16.55
CA ASN A 185 3.03 -20.60 17.55
C ASN A 185 3.41 -20.19 18.98
N GLU A 186 4.69 -20.23 19.32
CA GLU A 186 5.18 -19.81 20.64
C GLU A 186 5.11 -18.30 20.84
N MET A 187 5.45 -17.53 19.81
CA MET A 187 5.66 -16.08 19.91
C MET A 187 4.47 -15.25 19.43
N ASN A 188 3.55 -15.82 18.65
CA ASN A 188 2.45 -15.11 17.99
C ASN A 188 2.92 -13.79 17.37
N PRO A 189 3.91 -13.82 16.44
CA PRO A 189 4.56 -12.62 15.98
C PRO A 189 3.63 -11.75 15.12
N THR A 190 3.82 -10.45 15.22
CA THR A 190 3.22 -9.47 14.30
C THR A 190 4.06 -9.32 13.03
N ILE A 191 5.39 -9.47 13.18
CA ILE A 191 6.36 -9.40 12.09
C ILE A 191 7.23 -10.64 12.13
N VAL A 192 7.36 -11.33 10.99
CA VAL A 192 8.34 -12.39 10.79
C VAL A 192 9.44 -11.86 9.87
N HIS A 193 10.67 -11.86 10.35
CA HIS A 193 11.85 -11.47 9.60
C HIS A 193 12.75 -12.69 9.42
N PHE A 194 12.79 -13.23 8.22
CA PHE A 194 13.75 -14.27 7.85
C PHE A 194 15.02 -13.64 7.30
N SER A 195 16.17 -14.07 7.82
CA SER A 195 17.47 -13.68 7.30
C SER A 195 18.34 -14.91 7.04
N GLY A 196 18.87 -15.01 5.82
CA GLY A 196 19.63 -16.15 5.36
C GLY A 196 19.79 -16.18 3.84
N HIS A 197 20.12 -17.35 3.31
CA HIS A 197 20.28 -17.55 1.88
C HIS A 197 18.94 -17.86 1.18
N GLY A 198 18.85 -17.43 -0.07
CA GLY A 198 17.84 -17.86 -1.05
C GLY A 198 18.53 -18.37 -2.30
N THR A 199 17.82 -19.21 -3.07
CA THR A 199 18.30 -19.75 -4.35
C THR A 199 17.61 -19.04 -5.53
N ASP A 200 18.20 -19.14 -6.70
CA ASP A 200 17.63 -18.66 -7.97
C ASP A 200 16.34 -19.38 -8.38
N LEU A 201 16.05 -20.53 -7.74
CA LEU A 201 14.78 -21.26 -7.87
C LEU A 201 13.71 -20.76 -6.90
N GLY A 202 13.99 -19.71 -6.12
CA GLY A 202 13.09 -19.16 -5.13
C GLY A 202 12.93 -20.02 -3.88
N GLU A 203 13.92 -20.83 -3.49
CA GLU A 203 13.89 -21.60 -2.24
C GLU A 203 14.64 -20.86 -1.14
N LEU A 204 14.17 -20.96 0.10
CA LEU A 204 14.94 -20.53 1.27
C LEU A 204 15.85 -21.64 1.76
N VAL A 205 17.04 -21.25 2.22
CA VAL A 205 18.04 -22.20 2.70
C VAL A 205 18.06 -22.20 4.22
N LEU A 206 17.52 -23.27 4.81
CA LEU A 206 17.51 -23.52 6.24
C LEU A 206 18.58 -24.54 6.65
N LEU A 207 18.60 -24.99 7.91
CA LEU A 207 19.56 -25.96 8.38
C LEU A 207 18.93 -27.36 8.52
N ASN A 208 19.75 -28.36 8.20
CA ASN A 208 19.56 -29.75 8.66
C ASN A 208 20.07 -29.91 10.11
N PRO A 209 19.74 -31.03 10.81
CA PRO A 209 20.26 -31.33 12.16
C PRO A 209 21.80 -31.39 12.25
N ASP A 210 22.48 -31.72 11.17
CA ASP A 210 23.94 -31.77 11.09
C ASP A 210 24.57 -30.39 10.73
N GLY A 211 23.76 -29.37 10.50
CA GLY A 211 24.19 -28.02 10.16
C GLY A 211 24.46 -27.79 8.67
N THR A 212 24.15 -28.75 7.81
CA THR A 212 24.18 -28.59 6.35
C THR A 212 22.94 -27.84 5.85
N GLU A 213 22.95 -27.42 4.56
CA GLU A 213 21.83 -26.74 3.94
C GLU A 213 20.61 -27.64 3.73
N LYS A 214 19.42 -27.07 3.97
CA LYS A 214 18.11 -27.62 3.67
C LYS A 214 17.32 -26.63 2.85
N PHE A 215 17.05 -26.97 1.60
CA PHE A 215 16.21 -26.16 0.71
C PHE A 215 14.74 -26.33 1.08
N VAL A 216 14.01 -25.22 1.17
CA VAL A 216 12.59 -25.18 1.53
C VAL A 216 11.85 -24.38 0.48
N SER A 217 10.84 -25.00 -0.13
CA SER A 217 10.10 -24.42 -1.25
C SER A 217 9.20 -23.25 -0.82
N VAL A 218 8.79 -22.44 -1.82
CA VAL A 218 7.86 -21.34 -1.66
C VAL A 218 6.57 -21.79 -0.99
N GLU A 219 6.00 -22.93 -1.44
CA GLU A 219 4.73 -23.45 -0.94
C GLU A 219 4.82 -23.83 0.56
N ALA A 220 5.94 -24.41 0.99
CA ALA A 220 6.13 -24.79 2.38
C ALA A 220 6.24 -23.57 3.30
N ILE A 221 6.94 -22.53 2.87
CA ILE A 221 7.04 -21.25 3.60
C ILE A 221 5.68 -20.55 3.63
N THR A 222 5.00 -20.46 2.49
CA THR A 222 3.67 -19.86 2.40
C THR A 222 2.67 -20.56 3.31
N ALA A 223 2.65 -21.89 3.31
CA ALA A 223 1.79 -22.68 4.19
C ALA A 223 2.08 -22.40 5.68
N ALA A 224 3.36 -22.28 6.06
CA ALA A 224 3.74 -21.96 7.43
C ALA A 224 3.24 -20.55 7.84
N MET A 225 3.37 -19.55 6.97
CA MET A 225 2.89 -18.19 7.23
C MET A 225 1.35 -18.12 7.27
N ALA A 226 0.68 -18.84 6.37
CA ALA A 226 -0.77 -18.88 6.29
C ALA A 226 -1.44 -19.45 7.56
N THR A 227 -0.77 -20.34 8.31
CA THR A 227 -1.31 -20.90 9.56
C THR A 227 -1.44 -19.84 10.68
N ALA A 228 -0.74 -18.72 10.58
CA ALA A 228 -0.75 -17.63 11.55
C ALA A 228 -1.12 -16.27 10.91
N SER A 229 -1.89 -16.30 9.84
CA SER A 229 -2.33 -15.11 9.12
C SER A 229 -3.13 -14.13 9.96
N ASP A 230 -3.75 -14.58 11.05
CA ASP A 230 -4.50 -13.73 11.97
C ASP A 230 -3.60 -12.83 12.85
N THR A 231 -2.32 -13.19 13.04
CA THR A 231 -1.39 -12.44 13.89
C THR A 231 -0.26 -11.78 13.10
N ILE A 232 0.24 -12.44 12.05
CA ILE A 232 1.33 -11.92 11.22
C ILE A 232 0.77 -10.88 10.25
N ARG A 233 1.29 -9.66 10.32
CA ARG A 233 0.93 -8.56 9.43
C ARG A 233 2.01 -8.25 8.39
N LEU A 234 3.26 -8.53 8.71
CA LEU A 234 4.39 -8.30 7.82
C LEU A 234 5.33 -9.50 7.83
N VAL A 235 5.74 -9.93 6.64
CA VAL A 235 6.84 -10.89 6.46
C VAL A 235 7.97 -10.23 5.69
N VAL A 236 9.19 -10.32 6.21
CA VAL A 236 10.40 -9.83 5.56
C VAL A 236 11.29 -11.01 5.23
N PHE A 237 11.58 -11.20 3.96
CA PHE A 237 12.54 -12.19 3.48
C PHE A 237 13.83 -11.47 3.08
N ASN A 238 14.75 -11.31 4.03
CA ASN A 238 16.10 -10.81 3.77
C ASN A 238 16.99 -11.94 3.26
N ALA A 239 16.68 -12.41 2.07
CA ALA A 239 17.33 -13.48 1.34
C ALA A 239 17.32 -13.17 -0.15
N CYS A 240 18.38 -13.54 -0.88
CA CYS A 240 18.44 -13.36 -2.33
C CYS A 240 17.29 -14.11 -3.01
N PHE A 241 16.76 -13.56 -4.11
CA PHE A 241 15.72 -14.20 -4.94
C PHE A 241 14.46 -14.62 -4.18
N SER A 242 14.07 -13.88 -3.15
CA SER A 242 12.89 -14.18 -2.33
C SER A 242 11.58 -13.51 -2.82
N GLU A 243 11.56 -13.02 -4.06
CA GLU A 243 10.37 -12.42 -4.68
C GLU A 243 9.19 -13.40 -4.77
N ALA A 244 9.46 -14.65 -5.15
CA ALA A 244 8.42 -15.68 -5.28
C ALA A 244 7.72 -15.98 -3.94
N GLN A 245 8.47 -16.02 -2.82
CA GLN A 245 7.89 -16.15 -1.48
C GLN A 245 7.02 -14.95 -1.14
N THR A 246 7.50 -13.75 -1.45
CA THR A 246 6.78 -12.51 -1.22
C THR A 246 5.45 -12.46 -1.97
N GLU A 247 5.46 -12.79 -3.27
CA GLU A 247 4.26 -12.86 -4.10
C GLU A 247 3.25 -13.90 -3.61
N SER A 248 3.73 -15.04 -3.11
CA SER A 248 2.88 -16.10 -2.61
C SER A 248 2.28 -15.76 -1.25
N VAL A 249 3.09 -15.20 -0.34
CA VAL A 249 2.69 -14.89 1.04
C VAL A 249 1.68 -13.74 1.12
N VAL A 250 1.74 -12.73 0.23
CA VAL A 250 0.78 -11.60 0.23
C VAL A 250 -0.66 -12.02 -0.11
N ASN A 251 -0.90 -13.25 -0.53
CA ASN A 251 -2.26 -13.78 -0.66
C ASN A 251 -2.89 -14.12 0.70
N HIS A 252 -2.09 -14.20 1.76
CA HIS A 252 -2.50 -14.60 3.11
C HIS A 252 -2.17 -13.56 4.17
N ILE A 253 -1.12 -12.76 3.97
CA ILE A 253 -0.59 -11.77 4.92
C ILE A 253 -0.73 -10.37 4.30
N GLU A 254 -0.96 -9.34 5.12
CA GLU A 254 -1.21 -7.97 4.66
C GLU A 254 -0.06 -7.38 3.85
N ALA A 255 1.19 -7.67 4.24
CA ALA A 255 2.39 -7.17 3.56
C ALA A 255 3.54 -8.17 3.60
N ALA A 256 4.34 -8.18 2.55
CA ALA A 256 5.60 -8.91 2.52
C ALA A 256 6.67 -8.10 1.77
N VAL A 257 7.92 -8.28 2.19
CA VAL A 257 9.11 -7.69 1.57
C VAL A 257 10.08 -8.78 1.22
N GLY A 258 10.61 -8.77 0.02
CA GLY A 258 11.62 -9.72 -0.45
C GLY A 258 12.51 -9.12 -1.52
N MET A 259 13.55 -9.85 -1.89
CA MET A 259 14.55 -9.44 -2.86
C MET A 259 14.33 -10.16 -4.19
N SER A 260 14.32 -9.41 -5.29
CA SER A 260 14.18 -9.96 -6.64
C SER A 260 15.51 -10.45 -7.22
N ASP A 261 16.63 -10.08 -6.61
CA ASP A 261 17.98 -10.40 -7.08
C ASP A 261 18.92 -10.63 -5.89
N SER A 262 20.19 -10.94 -6.18
CA SER A 262 21.20 -11.03 -5.16
C SER A 262 21.55 -9.64 -4.60
N ILE A 263 21.73 -9.57 -3.29
CA ILE A 263 22.12 -8.37 -2.57
C ILE A 263 23.39 -8.65 -1.77
N ALA A 264 24.30 -7.67 -1.68
CA ALA A 264 25.45 -7.78 -0.82
C ALA A 264 25.03 -7.82 0.66
N ASP A 265 25.67 -8.66 1.46
CA ASP A 265 25.38 -8.88 2.89
C ASP A 265 25.36 -7.56 3.69
N GLU A 266 26.33 -6.68 3.48
CA GLU A 266 26.35 -5.35 4.11
C GLU A 266 25.13 -4.50 3.76
N THR A 267 24.68 -4.54 2.50
CA THR A 267 23.50 -3.79 2.05
C THR A 267 22.23 -4.38 2.62
N ALA A 268 22.17 -5.71 2.72
CA ALA A 268 21.05 -6.42 3.35
C ALA A 268 20.92 -6.05 4.84
N CYS A 269 22.03 -5.99 5.57
CA CYS A 269 22.06 -5.56 6.98
C CYS A 269 21.58 -4.10 7.16
N VAL A 270 22.04 -3.18 6.30
CA VAL A 270 21.60 -1.77 6.34
C VAL A 270 20.11 -1.66 6.04
N PHE A 271 19.64 -2.33 4.99
CA PHE A 271 18.23 -2.34 4.64
C PHE A 271 17.36 -2.87 5.80
N ALA A 272 17.75 -4.01 6.38
CA ALA A 272 17.03 -4.61 7.48
C ALA A 272 16.97 -3.67 8.70
N ALA A 273 18.08 -2.99 9.03
CA ALA A 273 18.12 -2.04 10.14
C ALA A 273 17.23 -0.82 9.91
N GLU A 274 17.21 -0.26 8.69
CA GLU A 274 16.41 0.93 8.37
C GLU A 274 14.91 0.65 8.24
N LEU A 275 14.50 -0.62 8.18
CA LEU A 275 13.10 -1.04 8.14
C LEU A 275 12.42 -0.88 9.52
N TYR A 276 13.18 -0.94 10.60
CA TYR A 276 12.72 -0.84 11.99
C TYR A 276 13.08 0.50 12.64
#